data_cca6071179e77d6931e1ca792c4905a9
#
_entry.id   cca6071179e77d6931e1ca792c4905a9
#
_cell.length_a   1.000
_cell.length_b   1.000
_cell.length_c   1.000
_cell.angle_alpha   90.00
_cell.angle_beta   90.00
_cell.angle_gamma   90.00
#
_symmetry.space_group_name_H-M   'P 1'
#
loop_
_entity.id
_entity.type
_entity.pdbx_description
1 polymer ?
#
loop_
_entity_poly.entity_id
_entity_poly.type
_entity_poly.pdbx_seq_one_letter_code
_entity_poly.pdbx_strand_id
1 'polypeptide(L)'
;MSTTTSHTPDTATPNSNDVARFVYTWFTLFEHRARSESLTAYLADGEQLSLRFPGSELHTIQQFTDWYDELLVNTTWNFHELSGLTIQPAVSGFTVGFDVDWQGAVSDGSDWPANLEAGQFRFAMRQDWHVAVRPGAAAEDPFEIDTLVAKPR
;
A
#
# COMPACT_ATOMS: atom_id res chain seq x y z
N MET A 1 27.33 -23.39 22.96
CA MET A 1 26.79 -23.06 22.66
C MET A 1 26.33 -22.54 22.13
N SER A 2 26.04 -22.15 22.37
CA SER A 2 25.46 -21.62 21.89
C SER A 2 24.91 -21.15 21.53
N THR A 3 24.67 -21.06 21.51
CA THR A 3 24.15 -20.55 21.13
C THR A 3 23.55 -20.21 20.66
N THR A 4 23.40 -20.38 20.85
CA THR A 4 22.86 -19.96 20.42
C THR A 4 22.19 -19.47 19.99
N THR A 5 22.02 -19.45 20.18
CA THR A 5 21.44 -18.94 19.85
C THR A 5 20.82 -18.44 19.29
N SER A 6 20.78 -18.47 19.43
CA SER A 6 20.25 -18.07 18.95
C SER A 6 19.57 -17.50 18.44
N HIS A 7 19.22 -17.45 18.61
CA HIS A 7 18.56 -16.93 18.09
C HIS A 7 17.72 -16.44 17.89
N THR A 8 17.82 -16.06 18.40
CA THR A 8 16.44 -15.91 18.36
C THR A 8 15.95 -15.18 17.12
N PRO A 9 15.30 -15.83 16.28
CA PRO A 9 14.92 -15.26 15.00
C PRO A 9 13.85 -14.17 15.13
N ASP A 10 13.01 -14.23 16.16
CA ASP A 10 11.96 -13.26 16.35
C ASP A 10 12.47 -11.88 16.74
N THR A 11 13.71 -11.79 17.16
CA THR A 11 14.34 -10.50 17.42
C THR A 11 15.05 -9.99 16.18
N ALA A 12 15.00 -10.73 15.09
CA ALA A 12 15.68 -10.32 13.88
C ALA A 12 15.10 -9.05 13.32
N THR A 13 15.97 -8.21 12.77
CA THR A 13 15.57 -7.02 12.05
C THR A 13 14.72 -7.41 10.84
N PRO A 14 13.60 -6.72 10.59
CA PRO A 14 12.83 -6.96 9.37
C PRO A 14 13.70 -6.80 8.13
N ASN A 15 13.42 -7.62 7.14
CA ASN A 15 14.21 -7.65 5.90
C ASN A 15 13.35 -7.40 4.67
N SER A 16 13.99 -7.40 3.51
CA SER A 16 13.32 -7.13 2.24
C SER A 16 12.17 -8.08 1.95
N ASN A 17 12.27 -9.36 2.35
CA ASN A 17 11.18 -10.30 2.14
C ASN A 17 9.96 -9.94 2.98
N ASP A 18 10.19 -9.45 4.19
CA ASP A 18 9.10 -8.99 5.05
C ASP A 18 8.39 -7.79 4.43
N VAL A 19 9.16 -6.86 3.86
CA VAL A 19 8.60 -5.69 3.18
C VAL A 19 7.81 -6.13 1.94
N ALA A 20 8.34 -7.06 1.17
CA ALA A 20 7.62 -7.57 -0.02
C ALA A 20 6.26 -8.14 0.37
N ARG A 21 6.22 -8.97 1.43
CA ARG A 21 4.94 -9.49 1.92
C ARG A 21 3.99 -8.39 2.34
N PHE A 22 4.50 -7.37 2.99
CA PHE A 22 3.71 -6.21 3.41
C PHE A 22 3.09 -5.52 2.20
N VAL A 23 3.87 -5.29 1.15
CA VAL A 23 3.39 -4.65 -0.08
C VAL A 23 2.29 -5.48 -0.74
N TYR A 24 2.52 -6.78 -0.93
CA TYR A 24 1.53 -7.63 -1.58
C TYR A 24 0.26 -7.78 -0.74
N THR A 25 0.39 -7.81 0.58
CA THR A 25 -0.78 -7.89 1.45
C THR A 25 -1.65 -6.63 1.33
N TRP A 26 -1.01 -5.46 1.21
CA TRP A 26 -1.73 -4.20 0.99
C TRP A 26 -2.63 -4.29 -0.24
N PHE A 27 -2.09 -4.74 -1.37
CA PHE A 27 -2.87 -4.84 -2.59
C PHE A 27 -3.92 -5.95 -2.52
N THR A 28 -3.62 -7.04 -1.84
CA THR A 28 -4.60 -8.11 -1.63
C THR A 28 -5.82 -7.59 -0.87
N LEU A 29 -5.61 -6.76 0.14
CA LEU A 29 -6.71 -6.15 0.89
C LEU A 29 -7.57 -5.26 -0.02
N PHE A 30 -6.94 -4.46 -0.88
CA PHE A 30 -7.67 -3.65 -1.86
C PHE A 30 -8.53 -4.53 -2.78
N GLU A 31 -7.94 -5.59 -3.29
CA GLU A 31 -8.63 -6.47 -4.25
C GLU A 31 -9.79 -7.23 -3.60
N HIS A 32 -9.65 -7.55 -2.33
CA HIS A 32 -10.73 -8.20 -1.59
C HIS A 32 -11.74 -7.21 -1.04
N ARG A 33 -11.58 -5.92 -1.36
CA ARG A 33 -12.49 -4.86 -0.92
C ARG A 33 -12.63 -4.85 0.60
N ALA A 34 -11.50 -4.99 1.27
CA ALA A 34 -11.45 -4.99 2.73
C ALA A 34 -11.98 -3.67 3.29
N ARG A 35 -12.42 -3.70 4.54
CA ARG A 35 -12.85 -2.49 5.22
C ARG A 35 -11.67 -1.53 5.38
N SER A 36 -11.95 -0.24 5.43
CA SER A 36 -10.91 0.79 5.54
C SER A 36 -10.01 0.56 6.75
N GLU A 37 -10.54 0.08 7.86
CA GLU A 37 -9.75 -0.18 9.06
C GLU A 37 -8.62 -1.18 8.83
N SER A 38 -8.84 -2.15 7.95
CA SER A 38 -7.80 -3.13 7.62
C SER A 38 -6.64 -2.49 6.89
N LEU A 39 -6.91 -1.46 6.10
CA LEU A 39 -5.87 -0.74 5.36
C LEU A 39 -5.22 0.35 6.19
N THR A 40 -5.99 1.09 6.98
CA THR A 40 -5.42 2.17 7.77
C THR A 40 -4.45 1.66 8.83
N ALA A 41 -4.58 0.41 9.23
CA ALA A 41 -3.60 -0.22 10.13
C ALA A 41 -2.19 -0.26 9.52
N TYR A 42 -2.08 -0.15 8.21
CA TYR A 42 -0.80 -0.16 7.48
C TYR A 42 -0.19 1.23 7.32
N LEU A 43 -0.90 2.28 7.72
CA LEU A 43 -0.48 3.65 7.49
C LEU A 43 0.11 4.27 8.75
N ALA A 44 1.10 5.14 8.57
CA ALA A 44 1.60 5.96 9.65
C ALA A 44 0.50 6.89 10.12
N ASP A 45 0.47 7.16 11.42
CA ASP A 45 -0.49 8.09 11.99
C ASP A 45 0.27 9.29 12.54
N GLY A 46 0.29 10.37 11.78
CA GLY A 46 1.01 11.56 12.18
C GLY A 46 1.31 12.47 11.00
N GLU A 47 2.10 13.50 11.28
CA GLU A 47 2.39 14.55 10.30
C GLU A 47 3.20 14.04 9.11
N GLN A 48 3.90 12.94 9.26
CA GLN A 48 4.73 12.41 8.19
C GLN A 48 3.93 11.70 7.11
N LEU A 49 2.64 11.39 7.35
CA LEU A 49 1.85 10.66 6.36
C LEU A 49 1.61 11.52 5.13
N SER A 50 1.98 10.98 3.97
CA SER A 50 1.76 11.65 2.69
C SER A 50 1.50 10.60 1.62
N LEU A 51 0.27 10.56 1.14
CA LEU A 51 -0.14 9.65 0.08
C LEU A 51 -0.58 10.49 -1.11
N ARG A 52 0.09 10.28 -2.24
CA ARG A 52 -0.21 11.02 -3.47
C ARG A 52 -0.64 10.06 -4.56
N PHE A 53 -1.88 10.20 -4.96
CA PHE A 53 -2.45 9.48 -6.10
C PHE A 53 -2.77 10.49 -7.19
N PRO A 54 -2.90 10.06 -8.46
CA PRO A 54 -3.31 10.99 -9.50
C PRO A 54 -4.61 11.68 -9.11
N GLY A 55 -4.55 13.00 -8.96
CA GLY A 55 -5.71 13.80 -8.59
C GLY A 55 -6.04 13.86 -7.11
N SER A 56 -5.28 13.21 -6.24
CA SER A 56 -5.57 13.19 -4.81
C SER A 56 -4.29 13.23 -3.99
N GLU A 57 -4.31 14.03 -2.92
CA GLU A 57 -3.20 14.12 -1.97
C GLU A 57 -3.77 14.00 -0.57
N LEU A 58 -3.34 12.96 0.16
CA LEU A 58 -3.92 12.60 1.44
C LEU A 58 -2.85 12.66 2.53
N HIS A 59 -3.15 13.33 3.62
CA HIS A 59 -2.19 13.52 4.71
C HIS A 59 -2.69 13.02 6.06
N THR A 60 -3.90 12.52 6.14
CA THR A 60 -4.46 11.99 7.39
C THR A 60 -5.13 10.64 7.15
N ILE A 61 -5.25 9.87 8.21
CA ILE A 61 -5.97 8.60 8.18
C ILE A 61 -7.41 8.83 7.72
N GLN A 62 -8.05 9.89 8.19
CA GLN A 62 -9.43 10.17 7.83
C GLN A 62 -9.56 10.50 6.34
N GLN A 63 -8.62 11.26 5.79
CA GLN A 63 -8.64 11.57 4.35
C GLN A 63 -8.49 10.29 3.52
N PHE A 64 -7.62 9.38 3.94
CA PHE A 64 -7.49 8.09 3.26
C PHE A 64 -8.79 7.29 3.36
N THR A 65 -9.39 7.23 4.54
CA THR A 65 -10.63 6.49 4.75
C THR A 65 -11.73 7.01 3.82
N ASP A 66 -11.90 8.32 3.73
CA ASP A 66 -12.91 8.92 2.86
C ASP A 66 -12.64 8.62 1.40
N TRP A 67 -11.38 8.72 0.98
CA TRP A 67 -10.98 8.41 -0.39
C TRP A 67 -11.23 6.94 -0.74
N TYR A 68 -10.87 6.05 0.17
CA TYR A 68 -11.02 4.62 -0.05
C TYR A 68 -12.50 4.21 -0.05
N ASP A 69 -13.29 4.75 0.87
CA ASP A 69 -14.72 4.44 0.93
C ASP A 69 -15.42 4.89 -0.35
N GLU A 70 -15.04 6.05 -0.89
CA GLU A 70 -15.55 6.51 -2.18
C GLU A 70 -15.14 5.58 -3.30
N LEU A 71 -13.89 5.10 -3.28
CA LEU A 71 -13.43 4.12 -4.25
C LEU A 71 -14.30 2.86 -4.22
N LEU A 72 -14.63 2.36 -3.04
CA LEU A 72 -15.49 1.17 -2.90
C LEU A 72 -16.89 1.39 -3.45
N VAL A 73 -17.43 2.62 -3.29
CA VAL A 73 -18.74 2.95 -3.84
C VAL A 73 -18.71 2.97 -5.37
N ASN A 74 -17.62 3.47 -5.95
CA ASN A 74 -17.51 3.70 -7.39
C ASN A 74 -16.98 2.51 -8.17
N THR A 75 -16.55 1.44 -7.50
CA THR A 75 -15.99 0.27 -8.18
C THR A 75 -16.67 -1.00 -7.68
N THR A 76 -16.66 -2.04 -8.53
CA THR A 76 -17.24 -3.34 -8.16
C THR A 76 -16.19 -4.41 -7.94
N TRP A 77 -15.04 -4.29 -8.63
CA TRP A 77 -13.89 -5.15 -8.44
C TRP A 77 -12.64 -4.43 -8.90
N ASN A 78 -11.51 -4.88 -8.43
CA ASN A 78 -10.24 -4.33 -8.90
C ASN A 78 -9.13 -5.35 -8.73
N PHE A 79 -8.08 -5.18 -9.52
CA PHE A 79 -6.93 -6.08 -9.52
C PHE A 79 -5.67 -5.28 -9.82
N HIS A 80 -4.58 -5.63 -9.13
CA HIS A 80 -3.27 -5.00 -9.30
C HIS A 80 -2.28 -6.03 -9.79
N GLU A 81 -1.53 -5.68 -10.82
CA GLU A 81 -0.41 -6.51 -11.28
C GLU A 81 0.87 -5.71 -11.09
N LEU A 82 1.73 -6.19 -10.21
CA LEU A 82 2.99 -5.53 -9.89
C LEU A 82 4.12 -6.13 -10.70
N SER A 83 5.07 -5.28 -11.10
CA SER A 83 6.29 -5.70 -11.76
C SER A 83 7.45 -4.81 -11.36
N GLY A 84 8.66 -5.34 -11.46
CA GLY A 84 9.85 -4.57 -11.19
C GLY A 84 9.99 -4.13 -9.75
N LEU A 85 9.52 -4.93 -8.80
CA LEU A 85 9.60 -4.57 -7.38
C LEU A 85 11.05 -4.47 -6.94
N THR A 86 11.41 -3.30 -6.38
CA THR A 86 12.73 -3.06 -5.79
C THR A 86 12.54 -2.57 -4.36
N ILE A 87 13.36 -3.08 -3.46
CA ILE A 87 13.30 -2.75 -2.05
C ILE A 87 14.72 -2.50 -1.58
N GLN A 88 14.96 -1.33 -0.98
CA GLN A 88 16.28 -0.95 -0.51
C GLN A 88 16.19 -0.40 0.90
N PRO A 89 17.17 -0.70 1.76
CA PRO A 89 17.23 -0.08 3.08
C PRO A 89 17.33 1.43 2.96
N ALA A 90 16.70 2.11 3.90
CA ALA A 90 16.71 3.56 3.97
C ALA A 90 16.70 3.96 5.44
N VAL A 91 16.82 5.25 5.70
CA VAL A 91 16.75 5.76 7.07
C VAL A 91 15.39 5.37 7.64
N SER A 92 15.41 4.72 8.80
CA SER A 92 14.21 4.32 9.55
C SER A 92 13.30 3.34 8.82
N GLY A 93 13.79 2.67 7.78
CA GLY A 93 12.95 1.72 7.08
C GLY A 93 13.47 1.33 5.72
N PHE A 94 12.59 1.37 4.73
CA PHE A 94 12.89 0.92 3.37
C PHE A 94 12.24 1.82 2.33
N THR A 95 12.89 1.97 1.19
CA THR A 95 12.23 2.51 0.00
C THR A 95 11.79 1.34 -0.87
N VAL A 96 10.63 1.50 -1.47
CA VAL A 96 10.02 0.47 -2.32
C VAL A 96 9.59 1.12 -3.62
N GLY A 97 9.91 0.50 -4.74
CA GLY A 97 9.49 1.00 -6.04
C GLY A 97 8.99 -0.13 -6.92
N PHE A 98 7.97 0.12 -7.71
CA PHE A 98 7.44 -0.87 -8.63
C PHE A 98 6.53 -0.22 -9.65
N ASP A 99 6.31 -0.93 -10.75
CA ASP A 99 5.29 -0.59 -11.71
C ASP A 99 4.04 -1.40 -11.38
N VAL A 100 2.87 -0.82 -11.59
CA VAL A 100 1.62 -1.50 -11.33
C VAL A 100 0.61 -1.19 -12.42
N ASP A 101 -0.05 -2.23 -12.91
CA ASP A 101 -1.26 -2.11 -13.71
C ASP A 101 -2.43 -2.33 -12.77
N TRP A 102 -3.29 -1.32 -12.68
CA TRP A 102 -4.50 -1.39 -11.86
C TRP A 102 -5.70 -1.39 -12.78
N GLN A 103 -6.55 -2.39 -12.65
CA GLN A 103 -7.72 -2.53 -13.51
C GLN A 103 -8.92 -2.98 -12.70
N GLY A 104 -10.08 -2.71 -13.23
CA GLY A 104 -11.31 -3.07 -12.56
C GLY A 104 -12.53 -2.60 -13.31
N ALA A 105 -13.66 -2.61 -12.62
CA ALA A 105 -14.93 -2.15 -13.18
C ALA A 105 -15.57 -1.14 -12.26
N VAL A 106 -16.28 -0.19 -12.85
CA VAL A 106 -17.00 0.83 -12.09
C VAL A 106 -18.42 0.37 -11.81
N SER A 107 -18.99 0.93 -10.76
CA SER A 107 -20.38 0.70 -10.40
C SER A 107 -21.31 1.36 -11.42
N ASP A 108 -22.51 0.81 -11.58
CA ASP A 108 -23.52 1.39 -12.46
C ASP A 108 -23.83 2.83 -12.06
N GLY A 109 -23.85 3.71 -13.04
CA GLY A 109 -24.14 5.11 -12.82
C GLY A 109 -22.97 5.94 -12.31
N SER A 110 -21.81 5.32 -12.08
CA SER A 110 -20.62 6.06 -11.68
C SER A 110 -20.03 6.79 -12.89
N ASP A 111 -19.60 8.02 -12.68
CA ASP A 111 -18.85 8.79 -13.68
C ASP A 111 -17.35 8.80 -13.39
N TRP A 112 -16.93 8.07 -12.40
CA TRP A 112 -15.53 7.91 -12.01
C TRP A 112 -14.94 6.63 -12.59
N PRO A 113 -13.73 6.67 -13.07
CA PRO A 113 -13.02 7.82 -13.61
C PRO A 113 -13.50 8.15 -15.02
N ALA A 114 -13.00 9.20 -15.60
CA ALA A 114 -13.23 9.49 -17.01
C ALA A 114 -12.55 8.41 -17.86
N ASN A 115 -12.75 8.23 -19.09
CA ASN A 115 -12.06 7.30 -19.99
C ASN A 115 -12.29 5.84 -19.64
N LEU A 116 -13.56 5.48 -19.57
CA LEU A 116 -13.92 4.07 -19.39
C LEU A 116 -14.23 3.43 -20.72
N GLU A 117 -13.89 2.16 -20.82
CA GLU A 117 -14.24 1.35 -21.96
C GLU A 117 -15.09 0.20 -21.45
N ALA A 118 -16.38 0.20 -21.82
CA ALA A 118 -17.34 -0.83 -21.39
C ALA A 118 -17.44 -0.95 -19.86
N GLY A 119 -17.39 0.18 -19.16
CA GLY A 119 -17.50 0.19 -17.70
C GLY A 119 -16.27 -0.32 -16.97
N GLN A 120 -15.17 -0.49 -17.67
CA GLN A 120 -13.91 -0.96 -17.08
C GLN A 120 -12.84 0.12 -17.13
N PHE A 121 -11.92 0.08 -16.18
CA PHE A 121 -10.79 0.99 -16.15
C PHE A 121 -9.48 0.22 -16.13
N ARG A 122 -8.44 0.87 -16.60
CA ARG A 122 -7.09 0.35 -16.51
C ARG A 122 -6.10 1.52 -16.43
N PHE A 123 -5.28 1.49 -15.39
CA PHE A 123 -4.25 2.51 -15.18
C PHE A 123 -2.90 1.86 -15.03
N ALA A 124 -1.94 2.31 -15.84
CA ALA A 124 -0.55 1.94 -15.67
C ALA A 124 0.12 3.01 -14.82
N MET A 125 0.72 2.62 -13.70
CA MET A 125 1.30 3.54 -12.74
C MET A 125 2.67 3.09 -12.29
N ARG A 126 3.45 4.04 -11.82
CA ARG A 126 4.66 3.81 -11.05
C ARG A 126 4.36 4.22 -9.62
N GLN A 127 4.69 3.37 -8.66
CA GLN A 127 4.56 3.72 -7.25
C GLN A 127 5.92 3.67 -6.56
N ASP A 128 6.16 4.66 -5.73
CA ASP A 128 7.34 4.74 -4.88
C ASP A 128 6.88 4.99 -3.45
N TRP A 129 7.33 4.14 -2.53
CA TRP A 129 6.91 4.17 -1.13
C TRP A 129 8.11 4.36 -0.22
N HIS A 130 7.88 4.97 0.93
CA HIS A 130 8.73 4.77 2.10
C HIS A 130 7.94 3.99 3.14
N VAL A 131 8.54 2.89 3.59
CA VAL A 131 7.95 2.03 4.62
C VAL A 131 8.81 2.15 5.86
N ALA A 132 8.23 2.66 6.93
CA ALA A 132 8.95 2.83 8.19
C ALA A 132 8.80 1.59 9.05
N VAL A 133 9.80 1.32 9.88
CA VAL A 133 9.72 0.27 10.89
C VAL A 133 9.17 0.92 12.16
N ARG A 134 8.09 0.36 12.68
CA ARG A 134 7.45 0.89 13.89
C ARG A 134 8.32 0.63 15.12
N PRO A 135 8.63 1.65 15.93
CA PRO A 135 9.39 1.42 17.14
C PRO A 135 8.60 0.52 18.11
N GLY A 136 9.25 -0.53 18.59
CA GLY A 136 8.64 -1.43 19.57
C GLY A 136 7.47 -2.25 19.04
N ALA A 137 7.27 -2.32 17.73
CA ALA A 137 6.17 -3.06 17.17
C ALA A 137 6.33 -4.56 17.34
N ALA A 138 5.20 -5.26 17.41
CA ALA A 138 5.21 -6.72 17.39
C ALA A 138 5.73 -7.23 16.06
N ALA A 139 6.31 -8.44 16.08
CA ALA A 139 6.93 -8.99 14.87
C ALA A 139 5.95 -9.20 13.73
N GLU A 140 4.67 -9.39 14.02
CA GLU A 140 3.65 -9.60 12.99
C GLU A 140 3.17 -8.30 12.36
N ASP A 141 3.54 -7.14 12.91
CA ASP A 141 3.08 -5.84 12.40
C ASP A 141 4.17 -4.78 12.54
N PRO A 142 5.34 -4.98 11.90
CA PRO A 142 6.48 -4.10 12.15
C PRO A 142 6.51 -2.85 11.28
N PHE A 143 5.64 -2.73 10.29
CA PHE A 143 5.77 -1.70 9.27
C PHE A 143 4.59 -0.75 9.21
N GLU A 144 4.88 0.44 8.71
CA GLU A 144 3.83 1.40 8.34
C GLU A 144 4.26 2.16 7.10
N ILE A 145 3.31 2.51 6.25
CA ILE A 145 3.57 3.37 5.09
C ILE A 145 3.49 4.81 5.56
N ASP A 146 4.56 5.57 5.41
CA ASP A 146 4.50 7.00 5.71
C ASP A 146 4.46 7.84 4.44
N THR A 147 5.00 7.35 3.33
CA THR A 147 4.97 8.05 2.06
C THR A 147 4.65 7.09 0.94
N LEU A 148 3.73 7.50 0.07
CA LEU A 148 3.38 6.76 -1.13
C LEU A 148 3.13 7.76 -2.25
N VAL A 149 3.80 7.60 -3.38
CA VAL A 149 3.60 8.44 -4.55
C VAL A 149 3.27 7.54 -5.73
N ALA A 150 2.10 7.73 -6.30
CA ALA A 150 1.66 7.01 -7.48
C ALA A 150 1.59 8.00 -8.64
N LYS A 151 2.24 7.67 -9.75
CA LYS A 151 2.27 8.51 -10.94
C LYS A 151 1.86 7.71 -12.16
N PRO A 152 1.15 8.31 -13.11
CA PRO A 152 0.88 7.65 -14.39
C PRO A 152 2.17 7.29 -15.11
N ARG A 153 2.16 6.15 -15.75
CA ARG A 153 3.27 5.73 -16.60
C ARG A 153 3.03 6.12 -18.04
#